data_232a58e185de392919ffe54e8e12ccf8
#
_entry.id   232a58e185de392919ffe54e8e12ccf8
#
_cell.length_a   1.000
_cell.length_b   1.000
_cell.length_c   1.000
_cell.angle_alpha   90.00
_cell.angle_beta   90.00
_cell.angle_gamma   90.00
#
_symmetry.space_group_name_H-M   'P 1'
#
loop_
_entity.id
_entity.type
_entity.pdbx_description
1 polymer ?
#
loop_
_entity_poly.entity_id
_entity_poly.type
_entity_poly.pdbx_seq_one_letter_code
_entity_poly.pdbx_strand_id
1 'polypeptide(L)'
;MFFHNPVTLARRFATLDVLSGGRVIAGLGIGWSKDEYDAAGVPFRQKRARADEYLQVLKRIWTDDIVEFKGQFYNIPASKIGPKPMQKPHPLILLGAYTPKTFPRIVNYADGWMPIVGFVPLEQQEQAINALRETARKAGKNPSELHIVVLTYPNLLESSSNSSSNLQRMPMTGTIDQIGSDIERIKAMGAEHIIFGYALSPLGKDTKNMIEITKQLSRFAK
;
A
#
# COMPACT_ATOMS: atom_id res chain seq x y z
N MET A 1 -2.37 -8.08 -7.32
CA MET A 1 -1.86 -7.74 -8.67
C MET A 1 -1.93 -8.89 -9.68
N PHE A 2 -1.75 -10.13 -9.30
CA PHE A 2 -1.63 -11.27 -10.25
C PHE A 2 -2.91 -11.62 -11.03
N PHE A 3 -4.07 -11.15 -10.60
CA PHE A 3 -5.33 -11.34 -11.33
C PHE A 3 -5.42 -10.50 -12.62
N HIS A 4 -4.36 -9.74 -12.91
CA HIS A 4 -4.18 -8.99 -14.14
C HIS A 4 -2.85 -9.36 -14.81
N ASN A 5 -2.85 -9.44 -16.13
CA ASN A 5 -1.60 -9.49 -16.88
C ASN A 5 -0.82 -8.17 -16.66
N PRO A 6 0.52 -8.22 -16.43
CA PRO A 6 1.30 -7.02 -16.13
C PRO A 6 1.26 -5.96 -17.23
N VAL A 7 1.18 -6.37 -18.50
CA VAL A 7 1.05 -5.40 -19.63
C VAL A 7 -0.28 -4.65 -19.52
N THR A 8 -1.38 -5.37 -19.27
CA THR A 8 -2.70 -4.75 -19.13
C THR A 8 -2.74 -3.83 -17.91
N LEU A 9 -2.17 -4.26 -16.78
CA LEU A 9 -2.17 -3.45 -15.57
C LEU A 9 -1.31 -2.19 -15.73
N ALA A 10 -0.13 -2.31 -16.33
CA ALA A 10 0.75 -1.17 -16.61
C ALA A 10 0.06 -0.11 -17.49
N ARG A 11 -0.63 -0.55 -18.55
CA ARG A 11 -1.39 0.36 -19.44
C ARG A 11 -2.53 1.06 -18.71
N ARG A 12 -3.27 0.35 -17.85
CA ARG A 12 -4.34 0.95 -17.03
C ARG A 12 -3.79 2.03 -16.10
N PHE A 13 -2.72 1.76 -15.37
CA PHE A 13 -2.09 2.76 -14.51
C PHE A 13 -1.55 3.94 -15.31
N ALA A 14 -0.89 3.71 -16.43
CA ALA A 14 -0.39 4.80 -17.28
C ALA A 14 -1.53 5.68 -17.83
N THR A 15 -2.65 5.08 -18.23
CA THR A 15 -3.84 5.83 -18.68
C THR A 15 -4.44 6.65 -17.55
N LEU A 16 -4.60 6.05 -16.35
CA LEU A 16 -5.09 6.78 -15.17
C LEU A 16 -4.15 7.91 -14.77
N ASP A 17 -2.84 7.69 -14.89
CA ASP A 17 -1.83 8.70 -14.57
C ASP A 17 -1.94 9.90 -15.49
N VAL A 18 -2.08 9.70 -16.79
CA VAL A 18 -2.33 10.78 -17.77
C VAL A 18 -3.65 11.50 -17.46
N LEU A 19 -4.74 10.77 -17.25
CA LEU A 19 -6.05 11.35 -16.95
C LEU A 19 -6.06 12.15 -15.65
N SER A 20 -5.30 11.72 -14.65
CA SER A 20 -5.21 12.40 -13.36
C SER A 20 -4.21 13.56 -13.34
N GLY A 21 -3.44 13.79 -14.42
CA GLY A 21 -2.38 14.79 -14.44
C GLY A 21 -1.19 14.41 -13.53
N GLY A 22 -0.81 13.12 -13.51
CA GLY A 22 0.37 12.65 -12.77
C GLY A 22 0.14 12.46 -11.26
N ARG A 23 -1.06 12.09 -10.82
CA ARG A 23 -1.41 11.93 -9.39
C ARG A 23 -1.59 10.48 -8.95
N VAL A 24 -1.34 9.51 -9.83
CA VAL A 24 -1.54 8.09 -9.52
C VAL A 24 -0.45 7.56 -8.59
N ILE A 25 -0.86 6.81 -7.59
CA ILE A 25 0.01 5.95 -6.77
C ILE A 25 -0.45 4.51 -6.98
N ALA A 26 0.45 3.63 -7.39
CA ALA A 26 0.17 2.22 -7.64
C ALA A 26 0.32 1.39 -6.35
N GLY A 27 -0.73 1.33 -5.55
CA GLY A 27 -0.78 0.45 -4.37
C GLY A 27 -1.01 -1.01 -4.79
N LEU A 28 -0.02 -1.87 -4.57
CA LEU A 28 -0.03 -3.25 -5.04
C LEU A 28 0.11 -4.26 -3.89
N GLY A 29 -0.64 -5.35 -3.98
CA GLY A 29 -0.55 -6.49 -3.08
C GLY A 29 -0.47 -7.81 -3.85
N ILE A 30 0.19 -8.81 -3.25
CA ILE A 30 0.28 -10.15 -3.85
C ILE A 30 -0.94 -11.03 -3.59
N GLY A 31 -1.89 -10.57 -2.76
CA GLY A 31 -3.07 -11.36 -2.35
C GLY A 31 -2.72 -12.48 -1.35
N TRP A 32 -3.72 -12.88 -0.58
CA TRP A 32 -3.60 -13.91 0.46
C TRP A 32 -4.56 -15.09 0.28
N SER A 33 -5.74 -14.84 -0.29
CA SER A 33 -6.79 -15.85 -0.46
C SER A 33 -6.43 -16.84 -1.57
N LYS A 34 -6.32 -18.11 -1.20
CA LYS A 34 -6.09 -19.18 -2.17
C LYS A 34 -7.28 -19.34 -3.10
N ASP A 35 -8.50 -19.17 -2.58
CA ASP A 35 -9.73 -19.33 -3.34
C ASP A 35 -9.84 -18.30 -4.48
N GLU A 36 -9.41 -17.05 -4.23
CA GLU A 36 -9.33 -16.01 -5.27
C GLU A 36 -8.32 -16.36 -6.36
N TYR A 37 -7.18 -16.94 -5.98
CA TYR A 37 -6.19 -17.41 -6.94
C TYR A 37 -6.72 -18.54 -7.81
N ASP A 38 -7.40 -19.52 -7.19
CA ASP A 38 -8.00 -20.64 -7.90
C ASP A 38 -9.12 -20.17 -8.84
N ALA A 39 -10.00 -19.27 -8.37
CA ALA A 39 -11.05 -18.67 -9.19
C ALA A 39 -10.52 -17.85 -10.37
N ALA A 40 -9.37 -17.21 -10.20
CA ALA A 40 -8.71 -16.43 -11.26
C ALA A 40 -7.84 -17.29 -12.18
N GLY A 41 -7.70 -18.60 -11.95
CA GLY A 41 -6.82 -19.48 -12.70
C GLY A 41 -5.33 -19.15 -12.55
N VAL A 42 -4.94 -18.52 -11.44
CA VAL A 42 -3.56 -18.08 -11.20
C VAL A 42 -2.87 -19.02 -10.20
N PRO A 43 -1.69 -19.59 -10.51
CA PRO A 43 -0.99 -20.44 -9.58
C PRO A 43 -0.63 -19.71 -8.27
N PHE A 44 -1.04 -20.27 -7.13
CA PHE A 44 -0.75 -19.72 -5.80
C PHE A 44 0.73 -19.89 -5.40
N ARG A 45 1.36 -20.94 -5.91
CA ARG A 45 2.78 -21.24 -5.65
C ARG A 45 3.67 -20.18 -6.29
N GLN A 46 4.86 -19.99 -5.70
CA GLN A 46 5.89 -19.07 -6.21
C GLN A 46 5.45 -17.62 -6.36
N LYS A 47 4.33 -17.21 -5.73
CA LYS A 47 3.82 -15.85 -5.84
C LYS A 47 4.84 -14.77 -5.42
N ARG A 48 5.77 -15.10 -4.53
CA ARG A 48 6.82 -14.15 -4.11
C ARG A 48 7.83 -13.89 -5.23
N ALA A 49 8.39 -14.93 -5.85
CA ALA A 49 9.32 -14.78 -6.96
C ALA A 49 8.63 -14.15 -8.19
N ARG A 50 7.38 -14.57 -8.46
CA ARG A 50 6.57 -13.94 -9.52
C ARG A 50 6.35 -12.45 -9.29
N ALA A 51 6.20 -12.00 -8.01
CA ALA A 51 6.04 -10.59 -7.70
C ALA A 51 7.25 -9.76 -8.10
N ASP A 52 8.45 -10.28 -7.89
CA ASP A 52 9.68 -9.58 -8.22
C ASP A 52 9.80 -9.34 -9.73
N GLU A 53 9.50 -10.35 -10.55
CA GLU A 53 9.45 -10.18 -12.01
C GLU A 53 8.30 -9.25 -12.45
N TYR A 54 7.12 -9.40 -11.84
CA TYR A 54 5.96 -8.57 -12.16
C TYR A 54 6.26 -7.08 -11.99
N LEU A 55 6.90 -6.69 -10.89
CA LEU A 55 7.26 -5.31 -10.60
C LEU A 55 8.32 -4.78 -11.58
N GLN A 56 9.30 -5.61 -11.95
CA GLN A 56 10.28 -5.25 -12.96
C GLN A 56 9.61 -5.03 -14.33
N VAL A 57 8.70 -5.90 -14.73
CA VAL A 57 7.93 -5.76 -15.97
C VAL A 57 7.11 -4.47 -15.98
N LEU A 58 6.41 -4.14 -14.87
CA LEU A 58 5.67 -2.88 -14.78
C LEU A 58 6.59 -1.67 -15.02
N LYS A 59 7.72 -1.62 -14.30
CA LYS A 59 8.68 -0.52 -14.42
C LYS A 59 9.20 -0.39 -15.85
N ARG A 60 9.64 -1.48 -16.48
CA ARG A 60 10.10 -1.46 -17.88
C ARG A 60 9.03 -0.98 -18.84
N ILE A 61 7.77 -1.41 -18.69
CA ILE A 61 6.68 -0.94 -19.57
C ILE A 61 6.49 0.58 -19.43
N TRP A 62 6.70 1.14 -18.26
CA TRP A 62 6.54 2.58 -18.04
C TRP A 62 7.74 3.42 -18.49
N THR A 63 8.96 2.85 -18.46
CA THR A 63 10.20 3.59 -18.69
C THR A 63 10.82 3.35 -20.06
N ASP A 64 10.82 2.11 -20.55
CA ASP A 64 11.56 1.73 -21.76
C ASP A 64 10.74 2.01 -23.05
N ASP A 65 11.34 2.58 -24.07
CA ASP A 65 10.67 2.81 -25.36
C ASP A 65 10.33 1.49 -26.06
N ILE A 66 11.28 0.57 -26.09
CA ILE A 66 11.08 -0.82 -26.51
C ILE A 66 11.22 -1.70 -25.28
N VAL A 67 10.15 -2.39 -24.94
CA VAL A 67 10.10 -3.30 -23.79
C VAL A 67 10.45 -4.70 -24.25
N GLU A 68 11.49 -5.26 -23.69
CA GLU A 68 11.82 -6.67 -23.82
C GLU A 68 12.10 -7.26 -22.43
N PHE A 69 11.47 -8.37 -22.10
CA PHE A 69 11.67 -9.05 -20.81
C PHE A 69 11.64 -10.57 -21.01
N LYS A 70 12.67 -11.24 -20.53
CA LYS A 70 12.75 -12.70 -20.52
C LYS A 70 13.04 -13.16 -19.10
N GLY A 71 12.01 -13.64 -18.42
CA GLY A 71 12.05 -14.13 -17.05
C GLY A 71 11.53 -15.55 -16.93
N GLN A 72 11.40 -16.01 -15.70
CA GLN A 72 10.83 -17.31 -15.38
C GLN A 72 9.30 -17.33 -15.54
N PHE A 73 8.64 -16.22 -15.21
CA PHE A 73 7.17 -16.12 -15.16
C PHE A 73 6.60 -15.25 -16.28
N TYR A 74 7.38 -14.31 -16.80
CA TYR A 74 6.96 -13.39 -17.85
C TYR A 74 7.95 -13.39 -18.98
N ASN A 75 7.43 -13.43 -20.20
CA ASN A 75 8.20 -13.28 -21.43
C ASN A 75 7.50 -12.26 -22.31
N ILE A 76 8.17 -11.14 -22.59
CA ILE A 76 7.67 -10.06 -23.44
C ILE A 76 8.66 -9.91 -24.58
N PRO A 77 8.29 -10.27 -25.81
CA PRO A 77 9.14 -10.00 -26.98
C PRO A 77 9.28 -8.50 -27.17
N ALA A 78 10.38 -8.08 -27.82
CA ALA A 78 10.64 -6.67 -28.09
C ALA A 78 9.41 -5.97 -28.67
N SER A 79 8.83 -5.05 -27.92
CA SER A 79 7.53 -4.45 -28.21
C SER A 79 7.47 -3.00 -27.79
N LYS A 80 6.82 -2.16 -28.62
CA LYS A 80 6.48 -0.79 -28.25
C LYS A 80 5.15 -0.78 -27.51
N ILE A 81 5.18 -0.55 -26.18
CA ILE A 81 4.00 -0.61 -25.30
C ILE A 81 3.68 0.80 -24.78
N GLY A 82 2.47 1.26 -25.02
CA GLY A 82 1.96 2.55 -24.55
C GLY A 82 0.50 2.47 -24.09
N PRO A 83 -0.04 3.56 -23.50
CA PRO A 83 0.63 4.86 -23.26
C PRO A 83 1.72 4.78 -22.19
N LYS A 84 2.62 5.78 -22.16
CA LYS A 84 3.55 5.99 -21.06
C LYS A 84 2.90 6.90 -20.01
N PRO A 85 3.23 6.73 -18.71
CA PRO A 85 2.72 7.59 -17.67
C PRO A 85 3.29 9.02 -17.77
N MET A 86 2.58 9.97 -17.19
CA MET A 86 3.00 11.36 -17.07
C MET A 86 4.13 11.51 -16.06
N GLN A 87 4.01 10.81 -14.93
CA GLN A 87 5.03 10.80 -13.88
C GLN A 87 6.34 10.17 -14.37
N LYS A 88 7.47 10.72 -13.90
CA LYS A 88 8.82 10.23 -14.24
C LYS A 88 9.58 9.86 -12.97
N PRO A 89 10.30 8.74 -12.95
CA PRO A 89 10.42 7.74 -14.04
C PRO A 89 9.15 6.93 -14.27
N HIS A 90 8.27 6.80 -13.27
CA HIS A 90 6.99 6.08 -13.31
C HIS A 90 6.11 6.49 -12.11
N PRO A 91 4.81 6.15 -12.09
CA PRO A 91 3.98 6.30 -10.90
C PRO A 91 4.56 5.56 -9.70
N LEU A 92 4.50 6.16 -8.51
CA LEU A 92 5.00 5.53 -7.29
C LEU A 92 4.36 4.16 -7.07
N ILE A 93 5.18 3.16 -6.80
CA ILE A 93 4.76 1.79 -6.46
C ILE A 93 4.84 1.61 -4.95
N LEU A 94 3.70 1.40 -4.30
CA LEU A 94 3.64 1.03 -2.89
C LEU A 94 3.24 -0.44 -2.75
N LEU A 95 3.95 -1.19 -1.91
CA LEU A 95 3.60 -2.57 -1.63
C LEU A 95 2.89 -2.71 -0.29
N GLY A 96 1.73 -3.38 -0.31
CA GLY A 96 1.09 -3.91 0.89
C GLY A 96 1.89 -5.11 1.40
N ALA A 97 2.30 -5.08 2.67
CA ALA A 97 3.08 -6.13 3.31
C ALA A 97 2.77 -6.21 4.80
N TYR A 98 2.72 -7.43 5.34
CA TYR A 98 2.42 -7.66 6.75
C TYR A 98 3.64 -8.12 7.57
N THR A 99 4.76 -8.44 6.92
CA THR A 99 5.91 -8.99 7.62
C THR A 99 7.22 -8.37 7.15
N PRO A 100 8.21 -8.23 8.06
CA PRO A 100 9.56 -7.73 7.71
C PRO A 100 10.26 -8.53 6.60
N LYS A 101 9.89 -9.80 6.41
CA LYS A 101 10.43 -10.65 5.31
C LYS A 101 10.17 -10.09 3.91
N THR A 102 9.24 -9.13 3.78
CA THR A 102 8.93 -8.45 2.51
C THR A 102 9.70 -7.14 2.30
N PHE A 103 10.36 -6.62 3.32
CA PHE A 103 11.09 -5.36 3.22
C PHE A 103 12.19 -5.36 2.15
N PRO A 104 12.99 -6.41 1.95
CA PRO A 104 13.93 -6.45 0.84
C PRO A 104 13.26 -6.27 -0.54
N ARG A 105 12.02 -6.79 -0.73
CA ARG A 105 11.26 -6.58 -1.96
C ARG A 105 10.82 -5.12 -2.11
N ILE A 106 10.32 -4.50 -1.04
CA ILE A 106 9.95 -3.08 -1.06
C ILE A 106 11.18 -2.26 -1.47
N VAL A 107 12.29 -2.46 -0.79
CA VAL A 107 13.53 -1.74 -1.04
C VAL A 107 14.07 -1.94 -2.46
N ASN A 108 13.97 -3.14 -3.04
CA ASN A 108 14.55 -3.44 -4.35
C ASN A 108 13.62 -3.11 -5.52
N TYR A 109 12.31 -3.23 -5.35
CA TYR A 109 11.37 -3.22 -6.47
C TYR A 109 10.22 -2.22 -6.34
N ALA A 110 10.08 -1.55 -5.20
CA ALA A 110 9.03 -0.55 -4.97
C ALA A 110 9.63 0.79 -4.53
N ASP A 111 8.77 1.78 -4.37
CA ASP A 111 9.15 3.11 -3.93
C ASP A 111 8.71 3.37 -2.48
N GLY A 112 7.89 2.46 -1.92
CA GLY A 112 7.46 2.57 -0.53
C GLY A 112 6.57 1.43 -0.06
N TRP A 113 6.06 1.63 1.14
CA TRP A 113 5.26 0.67 1.87
C TRP A 113 3.87 1.21 2.19
N MET A 114 2.85 0.37 2.02
CA MET A 114 1.49 0.65 2.44
C MET A 114 1.08 -0.32 3.56
N PRO A 115 1.49 -0.03 4.83
CA PRO A 115 1.06 -0.81 5.97
C PRO A 115 -0.42 -0.63 6.27
N ILE A 116 -1.02 -1.65 6.92
CA ILE A 116 -2.32 -1.51 7.55
C ILE A 116 -2.09 -1.23 9.03
N VAL A 117 -2.61 -0.10 9.53
CA VAL A 117 -2.59 0.28 10.93
C VAL A 117 -3.95 0.03 11.57
N GLY A 118 -3.94 -0.45 12.81
CA GLY A 118 -5.14 -0.81 13.57
C GLY A 118 -5.19 -2.26 14.04
N PHE A 119 -4.25 -3.11 13.57
CA PHE A 119 -4.18 -4.52 13.96
C PHE A 119 -3.02 -4.85 14.91
N VAL A 120 -2.13 -3.91 15.13
CA VAL A 120 -1.01 -4.00 16.07
C VAL A 120 -0.83 -2.66 16.79
N PRO A 121 -0.25 -2.63 18.00
CA PRO A 121 0.10 -1.38 18.68
C PRO A 121 0.96 -0.45 17.81
N LEU A 122 0.81 0.86 17.98
CA LEU A 122 1.57 1.85 17.18
C LEU A 122 3.08 1.74 17.40
N GLU A 123 3.52 1.30 18.58
CA GLU A 123 4.94 1.05 18.88
C GLU A 123 5.53 -0.05 17.98
N GLN A 124 4.76 -1.11 17.73
CA GLN A 124 5.18 -2.18 16.81
C GLN A 124 5.19 -1.70 15.36
N GLN A 125 4.24 -0.83 15.00
CA GLN A 125 4.21 -0.22 13.68
C GLN A 125 5.42 0.67 13.45
N GLU A 126 5.79 1.48 14.43
CA GLU A 126 6.98 2.33 14.40
C GLU A 126 8.27 1.50 14.28
N GLN A 127 8.38 0.43 15.06
CA GLN A 127 9.51 -0.51 14.95
C GLN A 127 9.60 -1.12 13.54
N ALA A 128 8.47 -1.47 12.93
CA ALA A 128 8.44 -2.01 11.57
C ALA A 128 8.87 -0.97 10.52
N ILE A 129 8.47 0.29 10.65
CA ILE A 129 8.93 1.39 9.78
C ILE A 129 10.44 1.59 9.92
N ASN A 130 10.96 1.57 11.14
CA ASN A 130 12.39 1.70 11.41
C ASN A 130 13.18 0.52 10.83
N ALA A 131 12.65 -0.70 10.94
CA ALA A 131 13.27 -1.89 10.34
C ALA A 131 13.28 -1.85 8.80
N LEU A 132 12.24 -1.28 8.16
CA LEU A 132 12.23 -1.04 6.72
C LEU A 132 13.31 -0.02 6.32
N ARG A 133 13.41 1.11 7.05
CA ARG A 133 14.44 2.13 6.82
C ARG A 133 15.86 1.57 6.98
N GLU A 134 16.06 0.72 7.99
CA GLU A 134 17.34 0.04 8.19
C GLU A 134 17.65 -0.96 7.05
N THR A 135 16.65 -1.66 6.55
CA THR A 135 16.80 -2.53 5.38
C THR A 135 17.25 -1.74 4.15
N ALA A 136 16.72 -0.53 3.96
CA ALA A 136 17.16 0.36 2.87
C ALA A 136 18.62 0.81 3.04
N ARG A 137 19.01 1.21 4.24
CA ARG A 137 20.43 1.57 4.52
C ARG A 137 21.38 0.43 4.22
N LYS A 138 21.06 -0.78 4.67
CA LYS A 138 21.86 -1.99 4.40
C LYS A 138 21.97 -2.33 2.91
N ALA A 139 20.95 -1.96 2.13
CA ALA A 139 20.95 -2.09 0.67
C ALA A 139 21.61 -0.91 -0.06
N GLY A 140 22.23 0.03 0.65
CA GLY A 140 22.86 1.22 0.08
C GLY A 140 21.88 2.26 -0.47
N LYS A 141 20.62 2.22 -0.05
CA LYS A 141 19.57 3.16 -0.48
C LYS A 141 19.30 4.20 0.60
N ASN A 142 18.86 5.38 0.17
CA ASN A 142 18.45 6.44 1.08
C ASN A 142 17.08 6.13 1.70
N PRO A 143 16.97 5.96 3.03
CA PRO A 143 15.68 5.67 3.67
C PRO A 143 14.67 6.80 3.58
N SER A 144 15.09 8.04 3.35
CA SER A 144 14.19 9.19 3.21
C SER A 144 13.44 9.21 1.87
N GLU A 145 13.86 8.39 0.91
CA GLU A 145 13.16 8.22 -0.37
C GLU A 145 12.05 7.17 -0.31
N LEU A 146 11.91 6.49 0.84
CA LEU A 146 10.84 5.51 1.04
C LEU A 146 9.53 6.20 1.43
N HIS A 147 8.53 6.09 0.59
CA HIS A 147 7.18 6.59 0.85
C HIS A 147 6.41 5.67 1.79
N ILE A 148 5.73 6.26 2.76
CA ILE A 148 4.85 5.55 3.71
C ILE A 148 3.43 6.09 3.56
N VAL A 149 2.54 5.24 3.08
CA VAL A 149 1.10 5.55 2.97
C VAL A 149 0.32 4.54 3.79
N VAL A 150 -0.36 5.00 4.82
CA VAL A 150 -1.06 4.12 5.76
C VAL A 150 -2.48 3.85 5.32
N LEU A 151 -2.88 2.58 5.26
CA LEU A 151 -4.27 2.17 5.20
C LEU A 151 -4.77 1.86 6.63
N THR A 152 -5.93 2.35 7.00
CA THR A 152 -6.53 2.06 8.31
C THR A 152 -8.04 1.92 8.22
N TYR A 153 -8.64 1.29 9.24
CA TYR A 153 -10.08 1.05 9.36
C TYR A 153 -10.57 1.69 10.67
N PRO A 154 -10.95 2.98 10.66
CA PRO A 154 -11.38 3.66 11.87
C PRO A 154 -12.65 3.02 12.44
N ASN A 155 -12.65 2.81 13.76
CA ASN A 155 -13.78 2.29 14.51
C ASN A 155 -14.14 3.26 15.64
N LEU A 156 -15.15 4.11 15.39
CA LEU A 156 -15.59 5.12 16.34
C LEU A 156 -16.45 4.48 17.43
N LEU A 157 -16.16 4.84 18.68
CA LEU A 157 -16.95 4.49 19.86
C LEU A 157 -17.50 5.77 20.50
N GLU A 158 -18.77 5.79 20.85
CA GLU A 158 -19.47 6.99 21.39
C GLU A 158 -18.98 7.41 22.79
N SER A 159 -18.44 6.48 23.53
CA SER A 159 -17.77 6.76 24.80
C SER A 159 -16.49 5.95 24.92
N SER A 160 -15.54 6.43 25.73
CA SER A 160 -14.49 5.57 26.26
C SER A 160 -15.16 4.55 27.16
N SER A 161 -15.81 3.54 26.55
CA SER A 161 -16.32 2.41 27.32
C SER A 161 -15.12 1.90 28.12
N ASN A 162 -15.17 2.10 29.44
CA ASN A 162 -14.25 1.51 30.37
C ASN A 162 -14.32 0.01 30.14
N SER A 163 -13.51 -0.46 29.21
CA SER A 163 -13.14 -1.86 29.20
C SER A 163 -12.36 -2.03 30.49
N SER A 164 -13.03 -2.55 31.50
CA SER A 164 -12.46 -3.04 32.78
C SER A 164 -11.48 -4.19 32.57
N SER A 165 -10.99 -4.36 31.36
CA SER A 165 -9.92 -5.25 30.97
C SER A 165 -8.66 -4.43 30.74
N ASN A 166 -7.54 -4.80 31.35
CA ASN A 166 -6.18 -4.29 31.12
C ASN A 166 -5.69 -4.48 29.66
N LEU A 167 -6.60 -4.60 28.71
CA LEU A 167 -6.29 -4.73 27.29
C LEU A 167 -6.02 -3.34 26.73
N GLN A 168 -4.81 -3.16 26.19
CA GLN A 168 -4.41 -1.94 25.51
C GLN A 168 -5.37 -1.66 24.34
N ARG A 169 -5.88 -0.43 24.25
CA ARG A 169 -6.74 0.03 23.16
C ARG A 169 -6.03 -0.18 21.80
N MET A 170 -6.71 -0.79 20.88
CA MET A 170 -6.19 -0.91 19.51
C MET A 170 -6.18 0.46 18.82
N PRO A 171 -5.12 0.78 18.06
CA PRO A 171 -5.05 2.01 17.29
C PRO A 171 -6.26 2.17 16.36
N MET A 172 -6.63 3.42 16.09
CA MET A 172 -7.76 3.79 15.23
C MET A 172 -9.12 3.27 15.71
N THR A 173 -9.24 2.90 16.99
CA THR A 173 -10.49 2.50 17.67
C THR A 173 -10.69 3.38 18.90
N GLY A 174 -11.85 4.01 19.06
CA GLY A 174 -12.17 4.83 20.24
C GLY A 174 -12.94 6.11 19.88
N THR A 175 -12.82 7.13 20.71
CA THR A 175 -13.43 8.45 20.45
C THR A 175 -12.69 9.18 19.32
N ILE A 176 -13.30 10.26 18.78
CA ILE A 176 -12.67 11.11 17.76
C ILE A 176 -11.29 11.62 18.22
N ASP A 177 -11.16 12.05 19.47
CA ASP A 177 -9.90 12.58 20.00
C ASP A 177 -8.83 11.48 20.16
N GLN A 178 -9.23 10.28 20.56
CA GLN A 178 -8.32 9.14 20.65
C GLN A 178 -7.80 8.72 19.28
N ILE A 179 -8.69 8.67 18.27
CA ILE A 179 -8.30 8.38 16.89
C ILE A 179 -7.46 9.54 16.33
N GLY A 180 -7.80 10.79 16.67
CA GLY A 180 -7.00 11.97 16.33
C GLY A 180 -5.57 11.87 16.84
N SER A 181 -5.39 11.48 18.12
CA SER A 181 -4.06 11.25 18.69
C SER A 181 -3.29 10.13 17.99
N ASP A 182 -3.97 9.07 17.55
CA ASP A 182 -3.34 8.01 16.75
C ASP A 182 -2.88 8.55 15.38
N ILE A 183 -3.67 9.40 14.72
CA ILE A 183 -3.32 10.04 13.45
C ILE A 183 -2.07 10.90 13.61
N GLU A 184 -1.98 11.72 14.65
CA GLU A 184 -0.79 12.54 14.92
C GLU A 184 0.46 11.67 15.15
N ARG A 185 0.34 10.55 15.87
CA ARG A 185 1.45 9.60 16.01
C ARG A 185 1.84 8.95 14.70
N ILE A 186 0.88 8.57 13.85
CA ILE A 186 1.14 8.02 12.52
C ILE A 186 1.88 9.04 11.64
N LYS A 187 1.50 10.31 11.69
CA LYS A 187 2.23 11.40 11.01
C LYS A 187 3.67 11.52 11.52
N ALA A 188 3.87 11.49 12.84
CA ALA A 188 5.20 11.56 13.46
C ALA A 188 6.12 10.40 13.05
N MET A 189 5.57 9.24 12.70
CA MET A 189 6.33 8.11 12.13
C MET A 189 6.77 8.36 10.67
N GLY A 190 6.28 9.44 10.03
CA GLY A 190 6.61 9.83 8.66
C GLY A 190 5.64 9.29 7.61
N ALA A 191 4.39 9.03 7.97
CA ALA A 191 3.34 8.75 6.99
C ALA A 191 2.97 10.02 6.20
N GLU A 192 2.99 9.95 4.88
CA GLU A 192 2.66 11.05 3.97
C GLU A 192 1.16 11.14 3.70
N HIS A 193 0.49 9.99 3.68
CA HIS A 193 -0.95 9.89 3.47
C HIS A 193 -1.56 8.84 4.39
N ILE A 194 -2.82 9.07 4.78
CA ILE A 194 -3.65 8.11 5.50
C ILE A 194 -4.92 7.84 4.68
N ILE A 195 -5.15 6.57 4.36
CA ILE A 195 -6.34 6.09 3.66
C ILE A 195 -7.29 5.51 4.70
N PHE A 196 -8.46 6.11 4.86
CA PHE A 196 -9.53 5.56 5.70
C PHE A 196 -10.34 4.54 4.88
N GLY A 197 -10.15 3.25 5.19
CA GLY A 197 -10.96 2.17 4.66
C GLY A 197 -12.16 1.91 5.56
N TYR A 198 -13.33 1.69 4.99
CA TYR A 198 -14.56 1.41 5.75
C TYR A 198 -15.09 0.00 5.55
N ALA A 199 -14.45 -0.80 4.69
CA ALA A 199 -14.89 -2.17 4.39
C ALA A 199 -14.93 -3.09 5.62
N LEU A 200 -14.01 -2.88 6.58
CA LEU A 200 -13.94 -3.63 7.85
C LEU A 200 -14.41 -2.80 9.06
N SER A 201 -14.91 -1.60 8.83
CA SER A 201 -15.41 -0.72 9.88
C SER A 201 -16.94 -0.84 10.00
N PRO A 202 -17.52 -0.86 11.21
CA PRO A 202 -18.97 -0.74 11.39
C PRO A 202 -19.56 0.51 10.74
N LEU A 203 -18.76 1.57 10.58
CA LEU A 203 -19.13 2.81 9.92
C LEU A 203 -19.43 2.65 8.43
N GLY A 204 -18.92 1.60 7.78
CA GLY A 204 -19.13 1.34 6.37
C GLY A 204 -20.57 1.02 5.94
N LYS A 205 -21.48 0.84 6.91
CA LYS A 205 -22.89 0.57 6.67
C LYS A 205 -23.71 1.80 6.31
N ASP A 206 -23.23 3.00 6.63
CA ASP A 206 -23.92 4.28 6.37
C ASP A 206 -22.98 5.27 5.71
N THR A 207 -23.22 5.58 4.44
CA THR A 207 -22.38 6.49 3.64
C THR A 207 -22.37 7.91 4.20
N LYS A 208 -23.47 8.42 4.76
CA LYS A 208 -23.51 9.77 5.34
C LYS A 208 -22.63 9.84 6.57
N ASN A 209 -22.72 8.83 7.43
CA ASN A 209 -21.88 8.73 8.63
C ASN A 209 -20.39 8.59 8.26
N MET A 210 -20.07 7.77 7.26
CA MET A 210 -18.70 7.66 6.73
C MET A 210 -18.12 9.02 6.31
N ILE A 211 -18.89 9.81 5.55
CA ILE A 211 -18.46 11.13 5.07
C ILE A 211 -18.25 12.08 6.24
N GLU A 212 -19.17 12.14 7.18
CA GLU A 212 -19.10 13.03 8.33
C GLU A 212 -17.89 12.71 9.21
N ILE A 213 -17.67 11.44 9.52
CA ILE A 213 -16.52 11.01 10.32
C ILE A 213 -15.21 11.27 9.59
N THR A 214 -15.17 11.00 8.27
CA THR A 214 -13.98 11.32 7.46
C THR A 214 -13.64 12.82 7.54
N LYS A 215 -14.63 13.70 7.47
CA LYS A 215 -14.42 15.15 7.64
C LYS A 215 -13.88 15.51 9.03
N GLN A 216 -14.40 14.87 10.07
CA GLN A 216 -13.92 15.10 11.44
C GLN A 216 -12.47 14.63 11.60
N LEU A 217 -12.15 13.43 11.13
CA LEU A 217 -10.80 12.88 11.22
C LEU A 217 -9.77 13.59 10.33
N SER A 218 -10.21 14.15 9.18
CA SER A 218 -9.31 14.88 8.29
C SER A 218 -8.71 16.16 8.91
N ARG A 219 -9.27 16.66 10.01
CA ARG A 219 -8.73 17.80 10.75
C ARG A 219 -7.36 17.50 11.37
N PHE A 220 -7.13 16.25 11.76
CA PHE A 220 -5.87 15.80 12.34
C PHE A 220 -4.81 15.42 11.28
N ALA A 221 -5.23 15.26 10.02
CA ALA A 221 -4.33 14.88 8.93
C ALA A 221 -3.68 16.09 8.21
N LYS A 222 -3.98 17.32 8.62
CA LYS A 222 -3.43 18.56 8.04
C LYS A 222 -2.06 18.90 8.61
#